data_a644ea4a7bced7dfc0b47c286c8ff624
#
_entry.id   a644ea4a7bced7dfc0b47c286c8ff624
#
_cell.length_a   1.000
_cell.length_b   1.000
_cell.length_c   1.000
_cell.angle_alpha   90.00
_cell.angle_beta   90.00
_cell.angle_gamma   90.00
#
_symmetry.space_group_name_H-M   'P 1'
#
loop_
_entity.id
_entity.type
_entity.pdbx_description
1 polymer ?
#
loop_
_entity_poly.entity_id
_entity_poly.type
_entity_poly.pdbx_seq_one_letter_code
_entity_poly.pdbx_strand_id
1 'polypeptide(L)'
;MQKAFRRYPIELAACTDLRDREKERQFFDDCKLHFEHIREVVTDTFRAPGYELDKTDAVLEPSYICEALGLQGRLDYMQRDMSSFIEMKSGKADEFSIRNKVEPKENNKVQMLLYQAVLQYSMGMDHHRVKAYLLYTRYPLLYPARPSWAMVRRIINLRNRIVSDEYGIQLRNSVEYTASKLQAIRSDILNERGLSGRFWEQYLRPSIDNLSQKLASLTPLEQSYFYALYNFITKELYTSKSGDVDYEGRTGAAALWLSTLTEKCEAGEILYDLRIKENHAADEHKAYILLEQRKEGYGENKLSPEPNEISSEVEKGAQALPNFRQGDAIVLYERNRNEDNVTNKMVFKGNIEFITEEEIGIRLRATQQNSSVLPPDSLYAIEHDTMDTTFRSMYQALSAFASATKERRDLLLAQRMPEFEYGLDKQILTAPDDFTRVTLKALAAKDFFLLVGPPGTGKTSCALKKMVETFHCEAQTQILLLSYTNRAVDEICKAISSIRPEVDFIRVGSELSCDEAYRHHLIENELSLCTRRSEVAERIARCRIFVAQLLPSPENPNCSA
;
A
#
# COMPACT_ATOMS: atom_id res chain seq x y z
N MET A 1 -2.78 -14.11 20.86
CA MET A 1 -1.98 -12.96 21.26
C MET A 1 -0.48 -13.14 21.01
N GLN A 2 0.18 -14.19 21.47
CA GLN A 2 1.62 -14.38 21.19
C GLN A 2 1.95 -14.46 19.69
N LYS A 3 1.11 -15.15 18.87
CA LYS A 3 1.25 -15.18 17.41
C LYS A 3 1.10 -13.78 16.79
N ALA A 4 0.14 -12.98 17.26
CA ALA A 4 -0.07 -11.61 16.77
C ALA A 4 1.10 -10.68 17.15
N PHE A 5 1.63 -10.80 18.36
CA PHE A 5 2.82 -10.06 18.77
C PHE A 5 4.03 -10.39 17.91
N ARG A 6 4.27 -11.67 17.60
CA ARG A 6 5.37 -12.08 16.72
C ARG A 6 5.22 -11.56 15.29
N ARG A 7 3.98 -11.34 14.84
CA ARG A 7 3.70 -10.82 13.49
C ARG A 7 3.78 -9.29 13.40
N TYR A 8 3.47 -8.56 14.48
CA TYR A 8 3.38 -7.10 14.52
C TYR A 8 4.11 -6.50 15.73
N PRO A 9 5.39 -6.86 15.95
CA PRO A 9 6.10 -6.42 17.16
C PRO A 9 6.36 -4.92 17.16
N ILE A 10 6.63 -4.34 15.99
CA ILE A 10 6.98 -2.93 15.82
C ILE A 10 5.76 -2.05 16.05
N GLU A 11 4.64 -2.36 15.38
CA GLU A 11 3.39 -1.61 15.48
C GLU A 11 2.89 -1.58 16.92
N LEU A 12 2.95 -2.72 17.61
CA LEU A 12 2.55 -2.81 19.01
C LEU A 12 3.51 -2.05 19.93
N ALA A 13 4.82 -2.02 19.64
CA ALA A 13 5.79 -1.27 20.42
C ALA A 13 5.73 0.24 20.14
N ALA A 14 5.45 0.64 18.90
CA ALA A 14 5.36 2.04 18.48
C ALA A 14 4.06 2.72 18.94
N CYS A 15 3.00 1.95 19.21
CA CYS A 15 1.71 2.51 19.63
C CYS A 15 1.84 3.21 21.00
N THR A 16 1.73 4.53 20.99
CA THR A 16 1.89 5.37 22.20
C THR A 16 0.80 5.12 23.23
N ASP A 17 -0.43 4.85 22.81
CA ASP A 17 -1.56 4.56 23.70
C ASP A 17 -1.32 3.30 24.55
N LEU A 18 -0.60 2.32 23.99
CA LEU A 18 -0.25 1.11 24.72
C LEU A 18 0.89 1.30 25.74
N ARG A 19 1.45 2.49 25.91
CA ARG A 19 2.39 2.82 27.00
C ARG A 19 1.67 2.94 28.34
N ASP A 20 0.39 3.27 28.32
CA ASP A 20 -0.49 3.25 29.48
C ASP A 20 -0.94 1.82 29.78
N ARG A 21 -0.69 1.32 30.98
CA ARG A 21 -1.00 -0.06 31.39
C ARG A 21 -2.50 -0.37 31.35
N GLU A 22 -3.35 0.61 31.65
CA GLU A 22 -4.79 0.42 31.65
C GLU A 22 -5.32 0.31 30.20
N LYS A 23 -4.85 1.18 29.31
CA LYS A 23 -5.14 1.12 27.88
C LYS A 23 -4.58 -0.15 27.23
N GLU A 24 -3.38 -0.58 27.61
CA GLU A 24 -2.79 -1.84 27.13
C GLU A 24 -3.65 -3.04 27.54
N ARG A 25 -4.08 -3.11 28.81
CA ARG A 25 -4.98 -4.17 29.28
C ARG A 25 -6.30 -4.15 28.54
N GLN A 26 -6.93 -2.97 28.41
CA GLN A 26 -8.20 -2.81 27.66
C GLN A 26 -8.04 -3.26 26.20
N PHE A 27 -6.95 -2.91 25.54
CA PHE A 27 -6.68 -3.36 24.17
C PHE A 27 -6.65 -4.88 24.05
N PHE A 28 -5.97 -5.57 24.95
CA PHE A 28 -5.90 -7.03 24.93
C PHE A 28 -7.23 -7.69 25.28
N ASP A 29 -8.00 -7.13 26.21
CA ASP A 29 -9.34 -7.59 26.53
C ASP A 29 -10.30 -7.40 25.34
N ASP A 30 -10.23 -6.26 24.66
CA ASP A 30 -10.98 -5.99 23.42
C ASP A 30 -10.59 -6.99 22.31
N CYS A 31 -9.30 -7.24 22.09
CA CYS A 31 -8.84 -8.23 21.10
C CYS A 31 -9.39 -9.65 21.40
N LYS A 32 -9.40 -10.03 22.66
CA LYS A 32 -9.97 -11.33 23.09
C LYS A 32 -11.46 -11.40 22.83
N LEU A 33 -12.20 -10.34 23.18
CA LEU A 33 -13.64 -10.23 22.93
C LEU A 33 -13.95 -10.33 21.42
N HIS A 34 -13.22 -9.60 20.59
CA HIS A 34 -13.38 -9.65 19.14
C HIS A 34 -13.17 -11.08 18.59
N PHE A 35 -12.14 -11.78 19.08
CA PHE A 35 -11.88 -13.16 18.69
C PHE A 35 -13.00 -14.11 19.12
N GLU A 36 -13.54 -13.97 20.33
CA GLU A 36 -14.65 -14.78 20.83
C GLU A 36 -15.91 -14.56 19.98
N HIS A 37 -16.25 -13.32 19.64
CA HIS A 37 -17.37 -13.00 18.77
C HIS A 37 -17.22 -13.54 17.34
N ILE A 38 -16.03 -13.41 16.74
CA ILE A 38 -15.76 -14.01 15.42
C ILE A 38 -15.95 -15.53 15.49
N ARG A 39 -15.43 -16.18 16.53
CA ARG A 39 -15.58 -17.62 16.74
C ARG A 39 -17.04 -18.02 16.86
N GLU A 40 -17.84 -17.31 17.67
CA GLU A 40 -19.28 -17.54 17.83
C GLU A 40 -20.02 -17.41 16.48
N VAL A 41 -19.75 -16.35 15.72
CA VAL A 41 -20.36 -16.17 14.39
C VAL A 41 -20.02 -17.32 13.46
N VAL A 42 -18.75 -17.74 13.41
CA VAL A 42 -18.29 -18.82 12.52
C VAL A 42 -18.81 -20.21 12.96
N THR A 43 -18.95 -20.46 14.26
CA THR A 43 -19.42 -21.77 14.76
C THR A 43 -20.94 -21.90 14.73
N ASP A 44 -21.66 -20.83 15.09
CA ASP A 44 -23.09 -20.87 15.36
C ASP A 44 -23.92 -20.18 14.27
N THR A 45 -23.59 -18.91 13.94
CA THR A 45 -24.36 -18.13 12.96
C THR A 45 -24.22 -18.68 11.54
N PHE A 46 -23.05 -19.15 11.13
CA PHE A 46 -22.82 -19.72 9.80
C PHE A 46 -23.75 -20.92 9.51
N ARG A 47 -24.08 -21.70 10.55
CA ARG A 47 -24.95 -22.88 10.45
C ARG A 47 -26.43 -22.57 10.67
N ALA A 48 -26.74 -21.33 11.06
CA ALA A 48 -28.13 -20.97 11.35
C ALA A 48 -28.95 -20.88 10.06
N PRO A 49 -30.26 -21.23 10.11
CA PRO A 49 -31.14 -21.14 8.96
C PRO A 49 -31.11 -19.74 8.33
N GLY A 50 -30.93 -19.69 7.01
CA GLY A 50 -30.90 -18.43 6.22
C GLY A 50 -29.51 -17.85 5.97
N TYR A 51 -28.47 -18.27 6.69
CA TYR A 51 -27.09 -17.88 6.40
C TYR A 51 -26.38 -18.86 5.45
N GLU A 52 -26.39 -20.14 5.77
CA GLU A 52 -25.83 -21.23 4.93
C GLU A 52 -24.39 -20.94 4.45
N LEU A 53 -23.53 -20.55 5.39
CA LEU A 53 -22.13 -20.23 5.13
C LEU A 53 -21.24 -21.41 5.52
N ASP A 54 -20.29 -21.77 4.65
CA ASP A 54 -19.31 -22.81 4.95
C ASP A 54 -17.91 -22.20 5.13
N LYS A 55 -17.40 -22.29 6.35
CA LYS A 55 -16.05 -21.80 6.67
C LYS A 55 -14.94 -22.56 5.93
N THR A 56 -15.20 -23.80 5.48
CA THR A 56 -14.21 -24.61 4.76
C THR A 56 -14.16 -24.29 3.28
N ASP A 57 -15.20 -23.64 2.75
CA ASP A 57 -15.30 -23.20 1.35
C ASP A 57 -15.13 -21.67 1.22
N ALA A 58 -14.21 -21.13 1.99
CA ALA A 58 -13.95 -19.71 2.08
C ALA A 58 -12.71 -19.29 1.30
N VAL A 59 -12.81 -18.16 0.59
CA VAL A 59 -11.69 -17.40 0.03
C VAL A 59 -11.46 -16.19 0.90
N LEU A 60 -10.23 -16.01 1.37
CA LEU A 60 -9.85 -14.89 2.23
C LEU A 60 -9.17 -13.80 1.43
N GLU A 61 -9.59 -12.57 1.66
CA GLU A 61 -9.05 -11.36 1.03
C GLU A 61 -8.97 -11.39 -0.51
N PRO A 62 -9.98 -11.96 -1.24
CA PRO A 62 -10.00 -11.91 -2.68
C PRO A 62 -10.13 -10.47 -3.18
N SER A 63 -9.43 -10.15 -4.26
CA SER A 63 -9.48 -8.84 -4.90
C SER A 63 -10.22 -8.89 -6.22
N TYR A 64 -10.86 -7.78 -6.58
CA TYR A 64 -11.60 -7.61 -7.83
C TYR A 64 -11.29 -6.28 -8.46
N ILE A 65 -11.16 -6.25 -9.77
CA ILE A 65 -10.98 -5.05 -10.58
C ILE A 65 -12.21 -4.92 -11.48
N CYS A 66 -12.96 -3.83 -11.34
CA CYS A 66 -14.17 -3.58 -12.10
C CYS A 66 -13.97 -2.36 -13.00
N GLU A 67 -13.65 -2.60 -14.26
CA GLU A 67 -13.47 -1.56 -15.28
C GLU A 67 -14.76 -0.76 -15.48
N ALA A 68 -15.89 -1.42 -15.63
CA ALA A 68 -17.18 -0.79 -15.88
C ALA A 68 -17.58 0.26 -14.83
N LEU A 69 -17.18 0.05 -13.59
CA LEU A 69 -17.41 1.00 -12.50
C LEU A 69 -16.17 1.86 -12.18
N GLY A 70 -14.99 1.56 -12.77
CA GLY A 70 -13.73 2.19 -12.43
C GLY A 70 -13.40 2.04 -10.95
N LEU A 71 -13.64 0.87 -10.39
CA LEU A 71 -13.43 0.54 -8.99
C LEU A 71 -12.61 -0.74 -8.86
N GLN A 72 -11.80 -0.82 -7.82
CA GLN A 72 -11.20 -2.06 -7.36
C GLN A 72 -11.53 -2.24 -5.88
N GLY A 73 -11.59 -3.48 -5.43
CA GLY A 73 -11.89 -3.78 -4.05
C GLY A 73 -11.32 -5.11 -3.60
N ARG A 74 -11.13 -5.24 -2.30
CA ARG A 74 -10.71 -6.46 -1.64
C ARG A 74 -11.73 -6.76 -0.55
N LEU A 75 -12.34 -7.95 -0.61
CA LEU A 75 -13.28 -8.41 0.39
C LEU A 75 -12.52 -9.15 1.50
N ASP A 76 -13.03 -9.10 2.74
CA ASP A 76 -12.39 -9.82 3.84
C ASP A 76 -12.65 -11.32 3.76
N TYR A 77 -13.87 -11.72 3.36
CA TYR A 77 -14.31 -13.11 3.27
C TYR A 77 -15.30 -13.29 2.12
N MET A 78 -15.15 -14.34 1.34
CA MET A 78 -16.04 -14.72 0.25
C MET A 78 -16.26 -16.24 0.25
N GLN A 79 -17.47 -16.74 -0.03
CA GLN A 79 -17.67 -18.13 -0.40
C GLN A 79 -17.10 -18.37 -1.81
N ARG A 80 -16.46 -19.51 -2.06
CA ARG A 80 -15.82 -19.80 -3.34
C ARG A 80 -16.78 -19.77 -4.53
N ASP A 81 -18.03 -20.16 -4.33
CA ASP A 81 -19.11 -20.06 -5.33
C ASP A 81 -19.63 -18.63 -5.53
N MET A 82 -19.07 -17.65 -4.84
CA MET A 82 -19.47 -16.23 -4.81
C MET A 82 -20.93 -15.98 -4.39
N SER A 83 -21.59 -16.97 -3.76
CA SER A 83 -22.96 -16.83 -3.27
C SER A 83 -23.10 -15.83 -2.12
N SER A 84 -22.03 -15.62 -1.36
CA SER A 84 -22.04 -14.70 -0.23
C SER A 84 -20.66 -14.19 0.16
N PHE A 85 -20.63 -12.99 0.74
CA PHE A 85 -19.41 -12.40 1.29
C PHE A 85 -19.68 -11.69 2.62
N ILE A 86 -18.62 -11.51 3.40
CA ILE A 86 -18.63 -10.80 4.67
C ILE A 86 -17.54 -9.73 4.64
N GLU A 87 -17.91 -8.51 4.98
CA GLU A 87 -16.99 -7.41 5.28
C GLU A 87 -16.88 -7.27 6.80
N MET A 88 -15.66 -7.20 7.33
CA MET A 88 -15.41 -7.13 8.78
C MET A 88 -14.99 -5.74 9.21
N LYS A 89 -15.47 -5.31 10.38
CA LYS A 89 -15.10 -4.04 11.01
C LYS A 89 -14.81 -4.23 12.49
N SER A 90 -13.66 -3.77 12.93
CA SER A 90 -13.28 -3.78 14.35
C SER A 90 -13.89 -2.62 15.16
N GLY A 91 -14.38 -1.57 14.48
CA GLY A 91 -14.99 -0.41 15.11
C GLY A 91 -16.39 -0.67 15.68
N LYS A 92 -16.96 0.39 16.26
CA LYS A 92 -18.37 0.38 16.74
C LYS A 92 -19.33 0.66 15.59
N ALA A 93 -20.49 0.01 15.62
CA ALA A 93 -21.65 0.41 14.84
C ALA A 93 -22.32 1.66 15.45
N ASP A 94 -23.38 2.16 14.80
CA ASP A 94 -24.18 3.24 15.37
C ASP A 94 -25.15 2.67 16.42
N GLU A 95 -25.03 3.16 17.66
CA GLU A 95 -25.86 2.75 18.79
C GLU A 95 -26.97 3.79 19.01
N PHE A 96 -28.21 3.41 18.74
CA PHE A 96 -29.37 4.25 19.00
C PHE A 96 -29.97 3.96 20.37
N SER A 97 -29.69 4.80 21.36
CA SER A 97 -30.13 4.66 22.75
C SER A 97 -31.66 4.59 22.94
N ILE A 98 -32.44 5.17 21.99
CA ILE A 98 -33.91 5.20 22.08
C ILE A 98 -34.56 3.84 21.78
N ARG A 99 -33.87 2.91 21.10
CA ARG A 99 -34.43 1.63 20.67
C ARG A 99 -33.57 0.42 21.08
N ASN A 100 -32.51 0.60 21.81
CA ASN A 100 -31.48 -0.44 22.06
C ASN A 100 -31.06 -1.17 20.78
N LYS A 101 -31.05 -0.47 19.65
CA LYS A 101 -30.78 -1.05 18.33
C LYS A 101 -29.40 -0.61 17.86
N VAL A 102 -28.59 -1.58 17.50
CA VAL A 102 -27.29 -1.36 16.86
C VAL A 102 -27.51 -1.44 15.35
N GLU A 103 -27.12 -0.39 14.62
CA GLU A 103 -27.22 -0.36 13.16
C GLU A 103 -25.86 -0.12 12.51
N PRO A 104 -25.60 -0.76 11.36
CA PRO A 104 -24.38 -0.52 10.60
C PRO A 104 -24.26 0.94 10.16
N LYS A 105 -23.05 1.50 10.24
CA LYS A 105 -22.75 2.84 9.73
C LYS A 105 -23.01 2.94 8.24
N GLU A 106 -23.48 4.10 7.78
CA GLU A 106 -23.85 4.31 6.37
C GLU A 106 -22.69 4.06 5.42
N ASN A 107 -21.47 4.53 5.75
CA ASN A 107 -20.28 4.30 4.93
C ASN A 107 -19.95 2.80 4.76
N ASN A 108 -20.13 1.98 5.81
CA ASN A 108 -19.88 0.55 5.73
C ASN A 108 -20.98 -0.18 4.94
N LYS A 109 -22.24 0.27 5.04
CA LYS A 109 -23.33 -0.22 4.15
C LYS A 109 -23.00 0.10 2.69
N VAL A 110 -22.54 1.31 2.40
CA VAL A 110 -22.12 1.73 1.05
C VAL A 110 -21.01 0.84 0.51
N GLN A 111 -20.00 0.53 1.30
CA GLN A 111 -18.90 -0.34 0.89
C GLN A 111 -19.40 -1.72 0.45
N MET A 112 -20.31 -2.34 1.23
CA MET A 112 -20.92 -3.62 0.84
C MET A 112 -21.72 -3.52 -0.47
N LEU A 113 -22.48 -2.45 -0.66
CA LEU A 113 -23.25 -2.24 -1.90
C LEU A 113 -22.36 -2.06 -3.11
N LEU A 114 -21.21 -1.39 -2.95
CA LEU A 114 -20.20 -1.27 -4.01
C LEU A 114 -19.60 -2.64 -4.34
N TYR A 115 -19.30 -3.48 -3.37
CA TYR A 115 -18.82 -4.84 -3.62
C TYR A 115 -19.86 -5.70 -4.35
N GLN A 116 -21.15 -5.62 -3.99
CA GLN A 116 -22.19 -6.29 -4.77
C GLN A 116 -22.23 -5.80 -6.21
N ALA A 117 -22.10 -4.49 -6.43
CA ALA A 117 -22.04 -3.92 -7.77
C ALA A 117 -20.79 -4.37 -8.54
N VAL A 118 -19.63 -4.41 -7.90
CA VAL A 118 -18.38 -4.91 -8.50
C VAL A 118 -18.56 -6.36 -8.94
N LEU A 119 -19.07 -7.24 -8.08
CA LEU A 119 -19.30 -8.65 -8.42
C LEU A 119 -20.30 -8.81 -9.58
N GLN A 120 -21.34 -7.97 -9.62
CA GLN A 120 -22.29 -7.99 -10.73
C GLN A 120 -21.63 -7.60 -12.06
N TYR A 121 -20.87 -6.51 -12.09
CA TYR A 121 -20.32 -5.97 -13.32
C TYR A 121 -19.02 -6.66 -13.78
N SER A 122 -18.22 -7.19 -12.86
CA SER A 122 -17.00 -7.93 -13.19
C SER A 122 -17.26 -9.41 -13.42
N MET A 123 -18.05 -10.05 -12.57
CA MET A 123 -18.23 -11.50 -12.55
C MET A 123 -19.57 -11.95 -13.15
N GLY A 124 -20.41 -11.02 -13.59
CA GLY A 124 -21.74 -11.33 -14.12
C GLY A 124 -22.72 -11.90 -13.09
N MET A 125 -22.43 -11.75 -11.79
CA MET A 125 -23.27 -12.28 -10.72
C MET A 125 -24.56 -11.47 -10.58
N ASP A 126 -25.69 -12.16 -10.46
CA ASP A 126 -26.94 -11.49 -10.12
C ASP A 126 -26.90 -10.99 -8.67
N HIS A 127 -27.01 -9.68 -8.48
CA HIS A 127 -26.97 -9.04 -7.17
C HIS A 127 -28.05 -9.53 -6.20
N HIS A 128 -29.18 -10.10 -6.70
CA HIS A 128 -30.20 -10.73 -5.86
C HIS A 128 -29.76 -12.09 -5.32
N ARG A 129 -28.80 -12.74 -5.96
CA ARG A 129 -28.26 -14.04 -5.54
C ARG A 129 -27.07 -13.92 -4.62
N VAL A 130 -26.35 -12.80 -4.65
CA VAL A 130 -25.18 -12.57 -3.79
C VAL A 130 -25.62 -12.00 -2.45
N LYS A 131 -25.49 -12.79 -1.39
CA LYS A 131 -25.78 -12.35 -0.02
C LYS A 131 -24.56 -11.59 0.52
N ALA A 132 -24.76 -10.37 0.98
CA ALA A 132 -23.72 -9.53 1.55
C ALA A 132 -23.96 -9.30 3.04
N TYR A 133 -22.94 -9.50 3.85
CA TYR A 133 -23.02 -9.37 5.30
C TYR A 133 -21.94 -8.42 5.81
N LEU A 134 -22.27 -7.67 6.86
CA LEU A 134 -21.34 -6.87 7.64
C LEU A 134 -21.19 -7.45 9.04
N LEU A 135 -19.97 -7.74 9.43
CA LEU A 135 -19.61 -8.20 10.77
C LEU A 135 -18.86 -7.09 11.52
N TYR A 136 -19.50 -6.51 12.52
CA TYR A 136 -18.75 -5.75 13.52
C TYR A 136 -18.24 -6.72 14.58
N THR A 137 -16.95 -6.91 14.67
CA THR A 137 -16.36 -7.90 15.58
C THR A 137 -16.55 -7.59 17.08
N ARG A 138 -17.03 -6.38 17.39
CA ARG A 138 -17.52 -6.02 18.74
C ARG A 138 -18.84 -6.67 19.12
N TYR A 139 -19.57 -7.23 18.17
CA TYR A 139 -20.88 -7.85 18.37
C TYR A 139 -20.92 -9.19 17.62
N PRO A 140 -21.49 -10.27 18.21
CA PRO A 140 -21.57 -11.57 17.54
C PRO A 140 -22.76 -11.61 16.55
N LEU A 141 -22.86 -10.63 15.66
CA LEU A 141 -24.00 -10.45 14.77
C LEU A 141 -23.55 -10.16 13.33
N LEU A 142 -24.14 -10.88 12.39
CA LEU A 142 -24.05 -10.58 10.96
C LEU A 142 -25.23 -9.69 10.54
N TYR A 143 -24.92 -8.54 9.96
CA TYR A 143 -25.92 -7.61 9.43
C TYR A 143 -26.05 -7.80 7.92
N PRO A 144 -27.20 -8.29 7.42
CA PRO A 144 -27.40 -8.44 5.99
C PRO A 144 -27.54 -7.07 5.30
N ALA A 145 -26.86 -6.89 4.18
CA ALA A 145 -27.07 -5.75 3.31
C ALA A 145 -28.30 -5.97 2.43
N ARG A 146 -29.13 -4.93 2.31
CA ARG A 146 -30.22 -4.90 1.33
C ARG A 146 -29.74 -4.14 0.09
N PRO A 147 -29.79 -4.75 -1.11
CA PRO A 147 -29.44 -4.06 -2.35
C PRO A 147 -30.17 -2.72 -2.50
N SER A 148 -29.45 -1.66 -2.86
CA SER A 148 -30.01 -0.32 -3.09
C SER A 148 -29.31 0.36 -4.25
N TRP A 149 -29.86 0.20 -5.43
CA TRP A 149 -29.34 0.83 -6.65
C TRP A 149 -29.35 2.37 -6.59
N ALA A 150 -30.30 2.95 -5.90
CA ALA A 150 -30.34 4.39 -5.69
C ALA A 150 -29.09 4.87 -4.91
N MET A 151 -28.67 4.12 -3.91
CA MET A 151 -27.45 4.40 -3.14
C MET A 151 -26.21 4.20 -4.01
N VAL A 152 -26.11 3.09 -4.74
CA VAL A 152 -24.98 2.80 -5.65
C VAL A 152 -24.82 3.92 -6.68
N ARG A 153 -25.91 4.35 -7.35
CA ARG A 153 -25.87 5.48 -8.30
C ARG A 153 -25.36 6.77 -7.65
N ARG A 154 -25.80 7.07 -6.44
CA ARG A 154 -25.32 8.27 -5.71
C ARG A 154 -23.81 8.24 -5.51
N ILE A 155 -23.28 7.09 -5.13
CA ILE A 155 -21.84 6.94 -4.86
C ILE A 155 -21.04 6.97 -6.16
N ILE A 156 -21.52 6.31 -7.21
CA ILE A 156 -20.87 6.38 -8.53
C ILE A 156 -20.88 7.83 -9.06
N ASN A 157 -21.96 8.59 -8.88
CA ASN A 157 -21.99 10.00 -9.23
C ASN A 157 -20.97 10.83 -8.43
N LEU A 158 -20.81 10.55 -7.12
CA LEU A 158 -19.79 11.20 -6.31
C LEU A 158 -18.38 10.86 -6.83
N ARG A 159 -18.10 9.58 -7.12
CA ARG A 159 -16.85 9.14 -7.73
C ARG A 159 -16.60 9.85 -9.07
N ASN A 160 -17.61 9.96 -9.93
CA ASN A 160 -17.50 10.65 -11.21
C ASN A 160 -17.15 12.14 -11.04
N ARG A 161 -17.71 12.82 -10.04
CA ARG A 161 -17.32 14.21 -9.73
C ARG A 161 -15.86 14.31 -9.33
N ILE A 162 -15.36 13.43 -8.44
CA ILE A 162 -13.96 13.41 -8.02
C ILE A 162 -13.03 13.18 -9.22
N VAL A 163 -13.31 12.16 -10.03
CA VAL A 163 -12.52 11.86 -11.24
C VAL A 163 -12.56 13.01 -12.24
N SER A 164 -13.72 13.66 -12.40
CA SER A 164 -13.87 14.84 -13.28
C SER A 164 -13.01 16.02 -12.81
N ASP A 165 -12.90 16.24 -11.50
CA ASP A 165 -12.05 17.29 -10.95
C ASP A 165 -10.55 16.97 -11.14
N GLU A 166 -10.12 15.71 -10.91
CA GLU A 166 -8.75 15.25 -11.18
C GLU A 166 -8.41 15.34 -12.67
N TYR A 167 -9.32 14.88 -13.54
CA TYR A 167 -9.16 14.98 -15.00
C TYR A 167 -9.11 16.43 -15.47
N GLY A 168 -9.92 17.32 -14.87
CA GLY A 168 -9.90 18.74 -15.15
C GLY A 168 -8.54 19.38 -14.84
N ILE A 169 -7.87 18.94 -13.78
CA ILE A 169 -6.50 19.37 -13.43
C ILE A 169 -5.50 18.86 -14.47
N GLN A 170 -5.58 17.59 -14.85
CA GLN A 170 -4.74 16.98 -15.89
C GLN A 170 -4.89 17.72 -17.24
N LEU A 171 -6.14 17.88 -17.69
CA LEU A 171 -6.45 18.46 -19.00
C LEU A 171 -6.06 19.93 -19.13
N ARG A 172 -6.35 20.74 -18.10
CA ARG A 172 -6.10 22.18 -18.13
C ARG A 172 -4.64 22.53 -17.82
N ASN A 173 -3.92 21.68 -17.12
CA ASN A 173 -2.52 21.85 -16.76
C ASN A 173 -2.21 23.28 -16.23
N SER A 174 -3.09 23.84 -15.41
CA SER A 174 -3.01 25.21 -14.93
C SER A 174 -3.00 25.22 -13.40
N VAL A 175 -2.01 25.93 -12.82
CA VAL A 175 -1.89 26.15 -11.40
C VAL A 175 -3.07 27.01 -10.88
N GLU A 176 -3.53 27.97 -11.68
CA GLU A 176 -4.67 28.83 -11.35
C GLU A 176 -5.97 28.03 -11.26
N TYR A 177 -6.18 27.08 -12.20
CA TYR A 177 -7.33 26.17 -12.13
C TYR A 177 -7.27 25.29 -10.88
N THR A 178 -6.10 24.73 -10.58
CA THR A 178 -5.88 23.95 -9.36
C THR A 178 -6.14 24.78 -8.10
N ALA A 179 -5.64 26.01 -8.06
CA ALA A 179 -5.90 26.94 -6.97
C ALA A 179 -7.40 27.22 -6.77
N SER A 180 -8.12 27.48 -7.86
CA SER A 180 -9.57 27.72 -7.81
C SER A 180 -10.36 26.53 -7.24
N LYS A 181 -9.95 25.30 -7.57
CA LYS A 181 -10.56 24.07 -7.04
C LYS A 181 -10.30 23.90 -5.56
N LEU A 182 -9.06 24.13 -5.10
CA LEU A 182 -8.70 23.99 -3.70
C LEU A 182 -9.31 25.10 -2.83
N GLN A 183 -9.39 26.33 -3.34
CA GLN A 183 -10.04 27.44 -2.66
C GLN A 183 -11.57 27.28 -2.53
N ALA A 184 -12.17 26.46 -3.40
CA ALA A 184 -13.59 26.09 -3.31
C ALA A 184 -13.87 25.06 -2.19
N ILE A 185 -12.84 24.48 -1.56
CA ILE A 185 -12.99 23.58 -0.40
C ILE A 185 -13.25 24.42 0.85
N ARG A 186 -14.48 24.87 1.01
CA ARG A 186 -14.95 25.70 2.12
C ARG A 186 -16.27 25.16 2.63
N SER A 187 -16.49 25.25 3.94
CA SER A 187 -17.70 24.71 4.58
C SER A 187 -18.99 25.36 4.09
N ASP A 188 -18.95 26.65 3.74
CA ASP A 188 -20.09 27.38 3.17
C ASP A 188 -20.43 26.94 1.73
N ILE A 189 -19.43 26.53 0.95
CA ILE A 189 -19.62 26.05 -0.43
C ILE A 189 -20.01 24.57 -0.43
N LEU A 190 -19.32 23.74 0.36
CA LEU A 190 -19.53 22.29 0.36
C LEU A 190 -20.82 21.85 1.07
N ASN A 191 -21.40 22.70 1.89
CA ASN A 191 -22.66 22.41 2.57
C ASN A 191 -23.91 22.72 1.72
N GLU A 192 -23.93 22.23 0.50
CA GLU A 192 -25.05 22.42 -0.47
C GLU A 192 -26.43 22.01 0.11
N ARG A 193 -26.43 21.07 1.07
CA ARG A 193 -27.66 20.54 1.70
C ARG A 193 -28.10 21.28 2.94
N GLY A 194 -27.36 22.30 3.37
CA GLY A 194 -27.64 22.99 4.62
C GLY A 194 -27.59 22.08 5.84
N LEU A 195 -26.63 21.14 5.88
CA LEU A 195 -26.44 20.25 7.01
C LEU A 195 -26.23 21.09 8.27
N SER A 196 -26.96 20.74 9.32
CA SER A 196 -26.86 21.33 10.65
C SER A 196 -26.92 20.22 11.68
N GLY A 197 -26.47 20.52 12.88
CA GLY A 197 -26.48 19.56 13.96
C GLY A 197 -25.09 19.08 14.36
N ARG A 198 -25.04 18.27 15.41
CA ARG A 198 -23.81 17.93 16.13
C ARG A 198 -22.70 17.34 15.25
N PHE A 199 -23.06 16.46 14.32
CA PHE A 199 -22.07 15.79 13.45
C PHE A 199 -21.42 16.79 12.49
N TRP A 200 -22.20 17.71 11.89
CA TRP A 200 -21.68 18.77 11.04
C TRP A 200 -20.77 19.72 11.82
N GLU A 201 -21.26 20.25 12.94
CA GLU A 201 -20.56 21.28 13.73
C GLU A 201 -19.31 20.75 14.43
N GLN A 202 -19.30 19.49 14.87
CA GLN A 202 -18.17 18.94 15.64
C GLN A 202 -17.14 18.20 14.79
N TYR A 203 -17.49 17.69 13.62
CA TYR A 203 -16.59 16.83 12.84
C TYR A 203 -16.36 17.33 11.41
N LEU A 204 -17.40 17.54 10.62
CA LEU A 204 -17.22 17.86 9.19
C LEU A 204 -16.75 19.29 8.96
N ARG A 205 -17.46 20.26 9.51
CA ARG A 205 -17.13 21.68 9.37
C ARG A 205 -15.72 22.00 9.87
N PRO A 206 -15.28 21.58 11.08
CA PRO A 206 -13.93 21.87 11.54
C PRO A 206 -12.83 21.26 10.66
N SER A 207 -13.06 20.06 10.09
CA SER A 207 -12.10 19.44 9.19
C SER A 207 -11.92 20.25 7.90
N ILE A 208 -13.03 20.73 7.31
CA ILE A 208 -13.01 21.56 6.10
C ILE A 208 -12.38 22.91 6.39
N ASP A 209 -12.83 23.58 7.47
CA ASP A 209 -12.36 24.91 7.85
C ASP A 209 -10.87 24.90 8.24
N ASN A 210 -10.38 23.84 8.87
CA ASN A 210 -8.95 23.68 9.17
C ASN A 210 -8.09 23.69 7.89
N LEU A 211 -8.50 22.97 6.84
CA LEU A 211 -7.78 22.98 5.56
C LEU A 211 -7.82 24.37 4.92
N SER A 212 -9.00 24.96 4.80
CA SER A 212 -9.16 26.27 4.15
C SER A 212 -8.41 27.38 4.90
N GLN A 213 -8.40 27.37 6.22
CA GLN A 213 -7.64 28.30 7.06
C GLN A 213 -6.13 28.15 6.87
N LYS A 214 -5.63 26.91 6.85
CA LYS A 214 -4.21 26.65 6.58
C LYS A 214 -3.78 27.19 5.22
N LEU A 215 -4.55 26.92 4.17
CA LEU A 215 -4.25 27.43 2.83
C LEU A 215 -4.32 28.97 2.76
N ALA A 216 -5.29 29.58 3.43
CA ALA A 216 -5.43 31.02 3.50
C ALA A 216 -4.30 31.71 4.32
N SER A 217 -3.68 31.00 5.26
CA SER A 217 -2.57 31.51 6.08
C SER A 217 -1.23 31.55 5.35
N LEU A 218 -1.12 30.88 4.20
CA LEU A 218 0.10 30.82 3.39
C LEU A 218 0.34 32.16 2.67
N THR A 219 1.60 32.57 2.58
CA THR A 219 2.00 33.73 1.76
C THR A 219 1.79 33.44 0.27
N PRO A 220 1.76 34.45 -0.62
CA PRO A 220 1.58 34.23 -2.05
C PRO A 220 2.60 33.27 -2.67
N LEU A 221 3.87 33.32 -2.23
CA LEU A 221 4.91 32.39 -2.68
C LEU A 221 4.63 30.95 -2.22
N GLU A 222 4.28 30.78 -0.94
CA GLU A 222 3.93 29.49 -0.35
C GLU A 222 2.70 28.88 -1.02
N GLN A 223 1.67 29.70 -1.33
CA GLN A 223 0.49 29.28 -2.09
C GLN A 223 0.86 28.82 -3.52
N SER A 224 1.67 29.61 -4.22
CA SER A 224 2.14 29.24 -5.56
C SER A 224 2.88 27.91 -5.56
N TYR A 225 3.77 27.70 -4.59
CA TYR A 225 4.48 26.44 -4.40
C TYR A 225 3.51 25.27 -4.11
N PHE A 226 2.59 25.48 -3.17
CA PHE A 226 1.60 24.45 -2.78
C PHE A 226 0.74 24.03 -3.97
N TYR A 227 0.16 25.00 -4.70
CA TYR A 227 -0.71 24.71 -5.84
C TYR A 227 0.04 24.08 -7.02
N ALA A 228 1.28 24.51 -7.27
CA ALA A 228 2.12 23.91 -8.31
C ALA A 228 2.43 22.44 -8.02
N LEU A 229 2.82 22.11 -6.78
CA LEU A 229 3.08 20.73 -6.39
C LEU A 229 1.80 19.89 -6.35
N TYR A 230 0.69 20.44 -5.86
CA TYR A 230 -0.59 19.73 -5.90
C TYR A 230 -1.00 19.40 -7.34
N ASN A 231 -0.87 20.35 -8.24
CA ASN A 231 -1.11 20.16 -9.67
C ASN A 231 -0.22 19.05 -10.23
N PHE A 232 1.07 19.10 -9.94
CA PHE A 232 2.05 18.08 -10.36
C PHE A 232 1.67 16.69 -9.83
N ILE A 233 1.44 16.55 -8.52
CA ILE A 233 1.10 15.26 -7.89
C ILE A 233 -0.18 14.67 -8.51
N THR A 234 -1.22 15.51 -8.72
CA THR A 234 -2.49 15.07 -9.29
C THR A 234 -2.33 14.60 -10.73
N LYS A 235 -1.52 15.30 -11.52
CA LYS A 235 -1.22 14.90 -12.90
C LYS A 235 -0.48 13.57 -12.95
N GLU A 236 0.57 13.42 -12.16
CA GLU A 236 1.35 12.17 -12.10
C GLU A 236 0.47 10.99 -11.62
N LEU A 237 -0.38 11.21 -10.60
CA LEU A 237 -1.35 10.21 -10.14
C LEU A 237 -2.32 9.81 -11.26
N TYR A 238 -2.86 10.80 -11.99
CA TYR A 238 -3.76 10.53 -13.09
C TYR A 238 -3.07 9.73 -14.20
N THR A 239 -1.88 10.16 -14.63
CA THR A 239 -1.07 9.47 -15.64
C THR A 239 -0.69 8.07 -15.21
N SER A 240 -0.32 7.86 -13.94
CA SER A 240 0.00 6.52 -13.43
C SER A 240 -1.19 5.56 -13.45
N LYS A 241 -2.41 6.09 -13.40
CA LYS A 241 -3.65 5.29 -13.48
C LYS A 241 -4.12 5.07 -14.91
N SER A 242 -4.23 6.14 -15.68
CA SER A 242 -4.83 6.11 -17.03
C SER A 242 -3.82 5.86 -18.16
N GLY A 243 -2.53 5.98 -17.88
CA GLY A 243 -1.48 5.98 -18.89
C GLY A 243 -1.24 7.37 -19.49
N ASP A 244 -0.16 7.50 -20.27
CA ASP A 244 0.18 8.71 -20.99
C ASP A 244 -0.62 8.76 -22.31
N VAL A 245 -1.31 9.87 -22.52
CA VAL A 245 -2.17 10.06 -23.70
C VAL A 245 -1.34 10.24 -24.99
N ASP A 246 -0.12 10.73 -24.85
CA ASP A 246 0.78 11.04 -25.97
C ASP A 246 1.70 9.87 -26.35
N TYR A 247 1.62 8.75 -25.64
CA TYR A 247 2.44 7.56 -25.88
C TYR A 247 1.67 6.51 -26.68
N GLU A 248 2.24 5.96 -27.75
CA GLU A 248 1.61 4.92 -28.59
C GLU A 248 1.35 3.60 -27.82
N GLY A 249 2.09 3.36 -26.74
CA GLY A 249 1.92 2.20 -25.86
C GLY A 249 0.96 2.49 -24.71
N ARG A 250 0.15 1.51 -24.32
CA ARG A 250 -0.69 1.59 -23.13
C ARG A 250 0.15 1.41 -21.88
N THR A 251 0.16 2.43 -21.04
CA THR A 251 0.97 2.48 -19.81
C THR A 251 0.08 2.68 -18.58
N GLY A 252 0.67 2.62 -17.39
CA GLY A 252 -0.05 2.80 -16.12
C GLY A 252 -0.94 1.62 -15.72
N ALA A 253 -1.70 1.80 -14.65
CA ALA A 253 -2.58 0.76 -14.11
C ALA A 253 -3.66 0.31 -15.11
N ALA A 254 -4.10 1.21 -15.98
CA ALA A 254 -5.10 0.90 -17.00
C ALA A 254 -4.65 -0.14 -18.04
N ALA A 255 -3.34 -0.31 -18.23
CA ALA A 255 -2.80 -1.35 -19.10
C ALA A 255 -3.24 -2.77 -18.66
N LEU A 256 -3.48 -3.00 -17.38
CA LEU A 256 -3.99 -4.28 -16.87
C LEU A 256 -5.30 -4.75 -17.54
N TRP A 257 -6.15 -3.82 -17.94
CA TRP A 257 -7.46 -4.14 -18.55
C TRP A 257 -7.64 -3.59 -19.95
N LEU A 258 -6.86 -2.60 -20.37
CA LEU A 258 -6.95 -2.02 -21.72
C LEU A 258 -6.03 -2.70 -22.73
N SER A 259 -4.86 -3.22 -22.30
CA SER A 259 -3.91 -3.88 -23.19
C SER A 259 -4.37 -5.29 -23.54
N THR A 260 -4.21 -5.64 -24.80
CA THR A 260 -4.44 -7.01 -25.28
C THR A 260 -3.35 -7.96 -24.77
N LEU A 261 -3.60 -9.26 -24.83
CA LEU A 261 -2.59 -10.26 -24.44
C LEU A 261 -1.30 -10.08 -25.24
N THR A 262 -1.41 -9.83 -26.55
CA THR A 262 -0.25 -9.62 -27.42
C THR A 262 0.58 -8.42 -26.99
N GLU A 263 -0.06 -7.26 -26.73
CA GLU A 263 0.62 -6.06 -26.25
C GLU A 263 1.33 -6.31 -24.91
N LYS A 264 0.69 -7.05 -23.99
CA LYS A 264 1.30 -7.42 -22.70
C LYS A 264 2.50 -8.34 -22.85
N CYS A 265 2.43 -9.31 -23.76
CA CYS A 265 3.53 -10.22 -24.05
C CYS A 265 4.71 -9.47 -24.68
N GLU A 266 4.44 -8.57 -25.65
CA GLU A 266 5.48 -7.75 -26.28
C GLU A 266 6.16 -6.80 -25.30
N ALA A 267 5.41 -6.30 -24.32
CA ALA A 267 5.95 -5.46 -23.24
C ALA A 267 6.64 -6.26 -22.11
N GLY A 268 6.47 -7.60 -22.07
CA GLY A 268 6.98 -8.45 -20.98
C GLY A 268 6.25 -8.25 -19.65
N GLU A 269 5.00 -7.76 -19.68
CA GLU A 269 4.21 -7.38 -18.49
C GLU A 269 3.27 -8.49 -17.99
N ILE A 270 3.25 -9.63 -18.66
CA ILE A 270 2.45 -10.80 -18.28
C ILE A 270 3.24 -12.09 -18.42
N LEU A 271 3.08 -12.99 -17.45
CA LEU A 271 3.44 -14.40 -17.58
C LEU A 271 2.15 -15.21 -17.47
N TYR A 272 1.90 -16.11 -18.40
CA TYR A 272 0.66 -16.89 -18.51
C TYR A 272 0.93 -18.36 -18.85
N ASP A 273 -0.14 -19.16 -18.88
CA ASP A 273 -0.09 -20.62 -19.00
C ASP A 273 0.76 -21.30 -17.90
N LEU A 274 0.74 -20.69 -16.72
CA LEU A 274 1.42 -21.18 -15.54
C LEU A 274 0.60 -22.28 -14.85
N ARG A 275 1.26 -23.31 -14.32
CA ARG A 275 0.63 -24.37 -13.52
C ARG A 275 1.15 -24.33 -12.10
N ILE A 276 0.30 -24.68 -11.15
CA ILE A 276 0.71 -24.83 -9.76
C ILE A 276 1.43 -26.18 -9.62
N LYS A 277 2.71 -26.11 -9.26
CA LYS A 277 3.54 -27.26 -8.90
C LYS A 277 3.41 -27.60 -7.42
N GLU A 278 3.43 -26.58 -6.55
CA GLU A 278 3.23 -26.74 -5.11
C GLU A 278 2.26 -25.67 -4.62
N ASN A 279 1.34 -26.06 -3.73
CA ASN A 279 0.32 -25.19 -3.18
C ASN A 279 0.32 -25.20 -1.65
N HIS A 280 0.93 -24.20 -1.07
CA HIS A 280 0.97 -23.92 0.36
C HIS A 280 0.18 -22.65 0.72
N ALA A 281 -0.89 -22.34 -0.04
CA ALA A 281 -1.71 -21.14 0.19
C ALA A 281 -2.36 -21.10 1.59
N ALA A 282 -2.55 -22.26 2.22
CA ALA A 282 -3.14 -22.39 3.56
C ALA A 282 -2.11 -22.37 4.70
N ASP A 283 -0.82 -22.20 4.42
CA ASP A 283 0.20 -22.10 5.48
C ASP A 283 0.05 -20.79 6.24
N GLU A 284 -0.18 -20.89 7.56
CA GLU A 284 -0.37 -19.71 8.43
C GLU A 284 0.89 -18.83 8.53
N HIS A 285 2.08 -19.40 8.32
CA HIS A 285 3.35 -18.68 8.46
C HIS A 285 3.82 -18.10 7.14
N LYS A 286 3.64 -18.88 6.05
CA LYS A 286 4.12 -18.50 4.74
C LYS A 286 3.16 -19.04 3.67
N ALA A 287 2.11 -18.29 3.38
CA ALA A 287 1.23 -18.59 2.27
C ALA A 287 2.01 -18.48 0.95
N TYR A 288 2.23 -19.61 0.29
CA TYR A 288 3.17 -19.72 -0.82
C TYR A 288 2.64 -20.61 -1.94
N ILE A 289 2.92 -20.22 -3.17
CA ILE A 289 2.61 -20.97 -4.38
C ILE A 289 3.87 -21.09 -5.23
N LEU A 290 4.18 -22.30 -5.67
CA LEU A 290 5.18 -22.55 -6.69
C LEU A 290 4.49 -22.81 -8.02
N LEU A 291 4.78 -21.97 -9.00
CA LEU A 291 4.30 -22.09 -10.37
C LEU A 291 5.42 -22.61 -11.27
N GLU A 292 5.06 -23.40 -12.25
CA GLU A 292 5.94 -23.83 -13.36
C GLU A 292 5.42 -23.30 -14.68
N GLN A 293 6.32 -22.93 -15.57
CA GLN A 293 5.98 -22.53 -16.94
C GLN A 293 5.88 -23.78 -17.81
N ARG A 294 4.82 -23.90 -18.58
CA ARG A 294 4.62 -25.01 -19.50
C ARG A 294 5.67 -24.96 -20.61
N LYS A 295 6.59 -25.92 -20.65
CA LYS A 295 7.42 -26.14 -21.85
C LYS A 295 6.54 -26.77 -22.91
N GLU A 296 6.43 -26.17 -24.08
CA GLU A 296 5.81 -26.81 -25.24
C GLU A 296 6.53 -28.12 -25.52
N GLY A 297 5.83 -29.26 -25.42
CA GLY A 297 6.39 -30.54 -25.83
C GLY A 297 5.97 -31.80 -25.11
N TYR A 298 4.95 -31.84 -24.27
CA TYR A 298 4.44 -33.11 -23.72
C TYR A 298 2.91 -33.23 -23.81
N GLY A 299 2.46 -34.15 -24.71
CA GLY A 299 1.17 -34.82 -24.64
C GLY A 299 0.00 -34.11 -25.28
N GLU A 300 -0.26 -34.47 -26.54
CA GLU A 300 -1.57 -34.24 -27.19
C GLU A 300 -2.70 -34.80 -26.30
N ASN A 301 -3.45 -33.90 -25.66
CA ASN A 301 -4.84 -34.16 -25.34
C ASN A 301 -5.66 -33.00 -25.90
N LYS A 302 -6.21 -33.26 -27.06
CA LYS A 302 -7.13 -32.38 -27.78
C LYS A 302 -8.38 -32.16 -26.94
N LEU A 303 -8.45 -31.00 -26.28
CA LEU A 303 -9.69 -30.33 -25.87
C LEU A 303 -9.61 -28.88 -26.34
N SER A 304 -9.45 -28.70 -27.64
CA SER A 304 -9.64 -27.41 -28.31
C SER A 304 -10.69 -27.57 -29.41
N PRO A 305 -11.69 -26.70 -29.51
CA PRO A 305 -12.45 -26.53 -30.74
C PRO A 305 -11.49 -26.00 -31.82
N GLU A 306 -11.79 -26.32 -33.06
CA GLU A 306 -10.98 -26.09 -34.26
C GLU A 306 -10.24 -24.74 -34.32
N PRO A 307 -8.98 -24.74 -34.81
CA PRO A 307 -8.20 -23.50 -34.90
C PRO A 307 -8.77 -22.62 -36.00
N ASN A 308 -9.31 -21.48 -35.62
CA ASN A 308 -9.44 -20.37 -36.55
C ASN A 308 -8.02 -19.87 -36.89
N GLU A 309 -7.76 -19.66 -38.18
CA GLU A 309 -6.45 -19.37 -38.79
C GLU A 309 -5.71 -18.10 -38.28
N ILE A 310 -6.14 -17.51 -37.18
CA ILE A 310 -5.54 -16.29 -36.58
C ILE A 310 -4.49 -16.65 -35.50
N SER A 311 -4.48 -17.89 -34.99
CA SER A 311 -3.56 -18.29 -33.91
C SER A 311 -2.14 -18.65 -34.38
N SER A 312 -1.90 -18.82 -35.68
CA SER A 312 -0.62 -19.27 -36.21
C SER A 312 0.45 -18.19 -36.43
N GLU A 313 0.09 -16.92 -36.39
CA GLU A 313 1.05 -15.81 -36.56
C GLU A 313 1.59 -15.23 -35.23
N VAL A 314 0.88 -15.42 -34.11
CA VAL A 314 1.30 -14.94 -32.79
C VAL A 314 2.38 -15.85 -32.17
N GLU A 315 2.48 -17.11 -32.58
CA GLU A 315 3.44 -18.11 -32.03
C GLU A 315 4.89 -17.93 -32.47
N LYS A 316 5.22 -16.96 -33.32
CA LYS A 316 6.59 -16.71 -33.83
C LYS A 316 7.17 -15.33 -33.57
N GLY A 317 6.48 -14.49 -32.84
CA GLY A 317 7.05 -13.24 -32.35
C GLY A 317 8.01 -13.52 -31.20
N ALA A 318 9.23 -13.03 -31.27
CA ALA A 318 10.20 -13.11 -30.17
C ALA A 318 9.52 -12.63 -28.88
N GLN A 319 9.23 -13.54 -27.94
CA GLN A 319 8.78 -13.17 -26.60
C GLN A 319 9.82 -12.21 -26.01
N ALA A 320 9.41 -11.00 -25.69
CA ALA A 320 10.27 -10.11 -24.92
C ALA A 320 10.63 -10.80 -23.60
N LEU A 321 11.84 -10.59 -23.13
CA LEU A 321 12.25 -11.09 -21.81
C LEU A 321 11.25 -10.57 -20.77
N PRO A 322 10.70 -11.44 -19.92
CA PRO A 322 9.74 -11.01 -18.90
C PRO A 322 10.33 -9.91 -18.01
N ASN A 323 9.56 -8.86 -17.79
CA ASN A 323 9.98 -7.72 -16.95
C ASN A 323 9.70 -7.94 -15.46
N PHE A 324 9.80 -9.18 -14.99
CA PHE A 324 9.54 -9.55 -13.60
C PHE A 324 10.82 -9.80 -12.82
N ARG A 325 10.83 -9.38 -11.55
CA ARG A 325 11.98 -9.51 -10.65
C ARG A 325 11.54 -10.00 -9.28
N GLN A 326 12.45 -10.57 -8.54
CA GLN A 326 12.26 -10.88 -7.13
C GLN A 326 11.84 -9.61 -6.36
N GLY A 327 10.79 -9.73 -5.54
CA GLY A 327 10.22 -8.64 -4.75
C GLY A 327 9.08 -7.89 -5.43
N ASP A 328 8.88 -8.05 -6.74
CA ASP A 328 7.80 -7.38 -7.45
C ASP A 328 6.43 -7.76 -6.88
N ALA A 329 5.58 -6.74 -6.74
CA ALA A 329 4.19 -6.92 -6.37
C ALA A 329 3.39 -7.37 -7.60
N ILE A 330 2.63 -8.45 -7.46
CA ILE A 330 1.88 -9.06 -8.56
C ILE A 330 0.43 -9.35 -8.19
N VAL A 331 -0.36 -9.49 -9.23
CA VAL A 331 -1.69 -10.08 -9.21
C VAL A 331 -1.64 -11.46 -9.87
N LEU A 332 -2.20 -12.46 -9.21
CA LEU A 332 -2.33 -13.85 -9.67
C LEU A 332 -3.81 -14.12 -9.92
N TYR A 333 -4.16 -14.66 -11.06
CA TYR A 333 -5.54 -15.05 -11.38
C TYR A 333 -5.60 -16.29 -12.28
N GLU A 334 -6.73 -16.98 -12.23
CA GLU A 334 -7.01 -18.14 -13.07
C GLU A 334 -7.27 -17.70 -14.52
N ARG A 335 -6.56 -18.31 -15.49
CA ARG A 335 -6.67 -18.00 -16.91
C ARG A 335 -6.74 -19.29 -17.73
N ASN A 336 -7.95 -19.85 -17.84
CA ASN A 336 -8.21 -21.07 -18.61
C ASN A 336 -8.68 -20.81 -20.03
N ARG A 337 -9.13 -19.57 -20.33
CA ARG A 337 -9.66 -19.15 -21.64
C ARG A 337 -8.97 -17.88 -22.10
N ASN A 338 -9.01 -17.63 -23.40
CA ASN A 338 -8.40 -16.43 -23.99
C ASN A 338 -9.02 -15.10 -23.48
N GLU A 339 -10.32 -15.10 -23.20
CA GLU A 339 -11.03 -13.95 -22.66
C GLU A 339 -10.81 -13.70 -21.16
N ASP A 340 -10.18 -14.65 -20.45
CA ASP A 340 -9.92 -14.52 -19.02
C ASP A 340 -8.84 -13.48 -18.75
N ASN A 341 -9.14 -12.51 -17.87
CA ASN A 341 -8.26 -11.40 -17.50
C ASN A 341 -8.59 -10.89 -16.09
N VAL A 342 -7.86 -9.89 -15.61
CA VAL A 342 -7.99 -9.35 -14.24
C VAL A 342 -9.36 -8.73 -13.94
N THR A 343 -10.19 -8.39 -14.97
CA THR A 343 -11.49 -7.73 -14.73
C THR A 343 -12.65 -8.71 -14.62
N ASN A 344 -12.47 -9.97 -15.06
CA ASN A 344 -13.48 -11.00 -15.02
C ASN A 344 -13.11 -12.23 -14.19
N LYS A 345 -12.03 -12.13 -13.44
CA LYS A 345 -11.55 -13.18 -12.52
C LYS A 345 -11.32 -12.65 -11.11
N MET A 346 -11.39 -13.56 -10.15
CA MET A 346 -10.92 -13.32 -8.80
C MET A 346 -9.39 -13.21 -8.82
N VAL A 347 -8.87 -12.19 -8.16
CA VAL A 347 -7.46 -11.84 -8.19
C VAL A 347 -6.85 -12.03 -6.80
N PHE A 348 -5.71 -12.71 -6.73
CA PHE A 348 -4.91 -12.87 -5.52
C PHE A 348 -3.68 -11.98 -5.61
N LYS A 349 -3.42 -11.20 -4.57
CA LYS A 349 -2.24 -10.33 -4.51
C LYS A 349 -1.08 -11.06 -3.84
N GLY A 350 0.11 -10.88 -4.40
CA GLY A 350 1.33 -11.51 -3.90
C GLY A 350 2.59 -10.73 -4.24
N ASN A 351 3.73 -11.29 -3.87
CA ASN A 351 5.04 -10.82 -4.29
C ASN A 351 5.85 -11.98 -4.82
N ILE A 352 6.65 -11.74 -5.85
CA ILE A 352 7.58 -12.75 -6.38
C ILE A 352 8.66 -13.00 -5.34
N GLU A 353 8.79 -14.24 -4.90
CA GLU A 353 9.85 -14.66 -3.98
C GLU A 353 11.13 -15.01 -4.72
N PHE A 354 10.99 -15.70 -5.83
CA PHE A 354 12.07 -15.91 -6.81
C PHE A 354 11.45 -16.17 -8.18
N ILE A 355 12.24 -15.97 -9.21
CA ILE A 355 11.89 -16.28 -10.61
C ILE A 355 13.10 -16.87 -11.31
N THR A 356 12.88 -17.98 -12.00
CA THR A 356 13.85 -18.66 -12.87
C THR A 356 13.22 -18.91 -14.25
N GLU A 357 13.94 -19.51 -15.17
CA GLU A 357 13.39 -19.87 -16.48
C GLU A 357 12.30 -20.98 -16.40
N GLU A 358 12.24 -21.72 -15.32
CA GLU A 358 11.34 -22.87 -15.17
C GLU A 358 10.27 -22.66 -14.10
N GLU A 359 10.58 -21.91 -13.05
CA GLU A 359 9.75 -21.83 -11.85
C GLU A 359 9.64 -20.41 -11.33
N ILE A 360 8.47 -20.11 -10.77
CA ILE A 360 8.15 -18.84 -10.14
C ILE A 360 7.57 -19.11 -8.77
N GLY A 361 8.26 -18.64 -7.72
CA GLY A 361 7.78 -18.68 -6.36
C GLY A 361 7.00 -17.42 -6.02
N ILE A 362 5.77 -17.55 -5.54
CA ILE A 362 4.90 -16.42 -5.15
C ILE A 362 4.55 -16.53 -3.69
N ARG A 363 4.84 -15.50 -2.92
CA ARG A 363 4.35 -15.30 -1.56
C ARG A 363 3.02 -14.55 -1.62
N LEU A 364 1.91 -15.19 -1.26
CA LEU A 364 0.61 -14.56 -1.19
C LEU A 364 0.54 -13.57 -0.01
N ARG A 365 -0.17 -12.46 -0.18
CA ARG A 365 -0.39 -11.47 0.90
C ARG A 365 -1.35 -11.96 1.98
N ALA A 366 -2.30 -12.82 1.60
CA ALA A 366 -3.26 -13.40 2.51
C ALA A 366 -3.19 -14.93 2.50
N THR A 367 -3.12 -15.51 3.71
CA THR A 367 -3.25 -16.95 3.89
C THR A 367 -4.68 -17.37 3.57
N GLN A 368 -4.84 -18.44 2.80
CA GLN A 368 -6.14 -18.98 2.44
C GLN A 368 -6.64 -20.02 3.46
N GLN A 369 -7.95 -20.26 3.50
CA GLN A 369 -8.55 -21.25 4.38
C GLN A 369 -8.10 -22.66 4.01
N ASN A 370 -7.96 -22.94 2.72
CA ASN A 370 -7.44 -24.20 2.21
C ASN A 370 -6.77 -23.98 0.84
N SER A 371 -6.00 -24.97 0.39
CA SER A 371 -5.30 -24.92 -0.89
C SER A 371 -6.22 -25.08 -2.11
N SER A 372 -7.44 -25.62 -1.94
CA SER A 372 -8.38 -25.82 -3.06
C SER A 372 -8.95 -24.50 -3.64
N VAL A 373 -8.69 -23.36 -2.97
CA VAL A 373 -9.00 -22.03 -3.46
C VAL A 373 -8.27 -21.71 -4.76
N LEU A 374 -7.08 -22.28 -4.93
CA LEU A 374 -6.26 -22.22 -6.14
C LEU A 374 -6.10 -23.65 -6.71
N PRO A 375 -7.01 -24.12 -7.58
CA PRO A 375 -6.99 -25.49 -8.07
C PRO A 375 -5.71 -25.78 -8.91
N PRO A 376 -5.02 -26.90 -8.69
CA PRO A 376 -3.80 -27.24 -9.42
C PRO A 376 -4.04 -27.60 -10.91
N ASP A 377 -5.28 -27.95 -11.25
CA ASP A 377 -5.64 -28.33 -12.63
C ASP A 377 -5.94 -27.10 -13.53
N SER A 378 -6.01 -25.90 -12.96
CA SER A 378 -6.21 -24.65 -13.68
C SER A 378 -4.90 -24.07 -14.20
N LEU A 379 -5.01 -23.23 -15.23
CA LEU A 379 -3.92 -22.39 -15.70
C LEU A 379 -4.02 -21.00 -15.07
N TYR A 380 -2.87 -20.39 -14.86
CA TYR A 380 -2.76 -19.10 -14.18
C TYR A 380 -1.98 -18.09 -15.01
N ALA A 381 -2.23 -16.82 -14.71
CA ALA A 381 -1.42 -15.71 -15.18
C ALA A 381 -1.03 -14.80 -14.01
N ILE A 382 0.11 -14.14 -14.16
CA ILE A 382 0.59 -13.09 -13.26
C ILE A 382 0.87 -11.83 -14.05
N GLU A 383 0.49 -10.69 -13.46
CA GLU A 383 0.76 -9.35 -13.96
C GLU A 383 1.20 -8.43 -12.80
N HIS A 384 1.81 -7.29 -13.13
CA HIS A 384 2.24 -6.34 -12.10
C HIS A 384 1.07 -5.72 -11.34
N ASP A 385 1.17 -5.64 -10.00
CA ASP A 385 0.22 -4.91 -9.15
C ASP A 385 0.70 -3.47 -8.97
N THR A 386 -0.02 -2.51 -9.53
CA THR A 386 0.29 -1.09 -9.40
C THR A 386 -0.25 -0.53 -8.09
N MET A 387 0.61 0.11 -7.29
CA MET A 387 0.25 0.68 -5.99
C MET A 387 0.30 2.21 -5.99
N ASP A 388 -0.73 2.85 -5.41
CA ASP A 388 -0.86 4.31 -5.31
C ASP A 388 -0.24 4.90 -4.02
N THR A 389 0.48 4.10 -3.23
CA THR A 389 0.98 4.51 -1.92
C THR A 389 1.94 5.70 -1.97
N THR A 390 2.72 5.83 -3.05
CA THR A 390 3.65 6.94 -3.27
C THR A 390 2.93 8.29 -3.32
N PHE A 391 1.82 8.38 -4.06
CA PHE A 391 1.06 9.62 -4.20
C PHE A 391 0.40 10.07 -2.90
N ARG A 392 -0.09 9.13 -2.11
CA ARG A 392 -0.62 9.44 -0.77
C ARG A 392 0.43 10.14 0.09
N SER A 393 1.66 9.64 0.10
CA SER A 393 2.74 10.25 0.87
C SER A 393 3.16 11.62 0.33
N MET A 394 3.09 11.83 -0.98
CA MET A 394 3.34 13.14 -1.58
C MET A 394 2.28 14.16 -1.13
N TYR A 395 0.99 13.79 -1.12
CA TYR A 395 -0.07 14.66 -0.58
C TYR A 395 0.07 14.90 0.92
N GLN A 396 0.48 13.90 1.71
CA GLN A 396 0.76 14.05 3.13
C GLN A 396 1.92 15.02 3.39
N ALA A 397 3.02 14.89 2.62
CA ALA A 397 4.15 15.80 2.70
C ALA A 397 3.75 17.24 2.35
N LEU A 398 2.91 17.41 1.33
CA LEU A 398 2.38 18.73 0.96
C LEU A 398 1.46 19.31 2.05
N SER A 399 0.63 18.49 2.68
CA SER A 399 -0.18 18.89 3.84
C SER A 399 0.70 19.26 5.05
N ALA A 400 1.77 18.51 5.29
CA ALA A 400 2.75 18.80 6.33
C ALA A 400 3.46 20.14 6.08
N PHE A 401 3.81 20.45 4.83
CA PHE A 401 4.35 21.77 4.46
C PHE A 401 3.39 22.89 4.85
N ALA A 402 2.10 22.79 4.49
CA ALA A 402 1.11 23.82 4.83
C ALA A 402 0.88 23.97 6.35
N SER A 403 1.18 22.92 7.12
CA SER A 403 1.04 22.89 8.58
C SER A 403 2.33 23.23 9.33
N ALA A 404 3.46 23.35 8.63
CA ALA A 404 4.76 23.65 9.21
C ALA A 404 4.83 25.09 9.74
N THR A 405 5.79 25.37 10.64
CA THR A 405 6.05 26.73 11.11
C THR A 405 6.54 27.63 9.95
N LYS A 406 6.37 28.92 10.08
CA LYS A 406 6.80 29.85 9.06
C LYS A 406 8.32 29.76 8.81
N GLU A 407 9.11 29.64 9.87
CA GLU A 407 10.57 29.50 9.80
C GLU A 407 10.97 28.27 8.98
N ARG A 408 10.24 27.16 9.15
CA ARG A 408 10.50 25.93 8.38
C ARG A 408 10.11 26.09 6.92
N ARG A 409 8.97 26.76 6.63
CA ARG A 409 8.57 27.03 5.24
C ARG A 409 9.54 28.00 4.56
N ASP A 410 9.96 29.05 5.26
CA ASP A 410 10.94 30.03 4.76
C ASP A 410 12.29 29.34 4.41
N LEU A 411 12.73 28.40 5.23
CA LEU A 411 13.92 27.60 4.95
C LEU A 411 13.75 26.72 3.69
N LEU A 412 12.60 26.03 3.58
CA LEU A 412 12.32 25.15 2.44
C LEU A 412 12.18 25.93 1.11
N LEU A 413 11.71 27.17 1.17
CA LEU A 413 11.54 28.03 0.00
C LEU A 413 12.70 29.04 -0.19
N ALA A 414 13.82 28.82 0.49
CA ALA A 414 15.00 29.68 0.44
C ALA A 414 14.73 31.17 0.76
N GLN A 415 13.69 31.44 1.57
CA GLN A 415 13.43 32.79 2.11
C GLN A 415 14.25 33.06 3.38
N ARG A 416 14.79 32.03 3.98
CA ARG A 416 15.76 32.05 5.07
C ARG A 416 16.98 31.23 4.68
N MET A 417 18.15 31.74 4.95
CA MET A 417 19.40 30.99 4.76
C MET A 417 19.53 29.91 5.82
N PRO A 418 20.08 28.71 5.45
CA PRO A 418 20.39 27.69 6.43
C PRO A 418 21.45 28.16 7.44
N GLU A 419 21.31 27.70 8.68
CA GLU A 419 22.24 28.04 9.75
C GLU A 419 23.39 27.03 9.83
N PHE A 420 24.56 27.55 10.17
CA PHE A 420 25.79 26.78 10.37
C PHE A 420 26.43 27.11 11.71
N GLU A 421 27.14 26.16 12.29
CA GLU A 421 27.95 26.35 13.46
C GLU A 421 29.37 26.82 13.08
N TYR A 422 29.78 27.98 13.57
CA TYR A 422 31.05 28.62 13.17
C TYR A 422 32.29 28.08 13.90
N GLY A 423 32.13 27.17 14.88
CA GLY A 423 33.27 26.65 15.66
C GLY A 423 34.23 25.71 14.92
N LEU A 424 33.85 25.23 13.73
CA LEU A 424 34.60 24.24 12.96
C LEU A 424 35.44 24.84 11.80
N ASP A 425 35.43 26.15 11.61
CA ASP A 425 36.05 26.82 10.43
C ASP A 425 37.54 26.48 10.27
N LYS A 426 38.33 26.49 11.37
CA LYS A 426 39.74 26.12 11.33
C LYS A 426 39.95 24.67 10.91
N GLN A 427 39.13 23.75 11.44
CA GLN A 427 39.22 22.32 11.12
C GLN A 427 38.83 22.04 9.68
N ILE A 428 37.84 22.76 9.14
CA ILE A 428 37.40 22.68 7.75
C ILE A 428 38.54 23.15 6.82
N LEU A 429 39.20 24.25 7.17
CA LEU A 429 40.32 24.82 6.36
C LEU A 429 41.57 23.93 6.38
N THR A 430 41.86 23.26 7.49
CA THR A 430 43.03 22.39 7.67
C THR A 430 42.74 20.91 7.46
N ALA A 431 41.56 20.56 6.94
CA ALA A 431 41.16 19.17 6.70
C ALA A 431 42.18 18.47 5.77
N PRO A 432 42.64 17.26 6.11
CA PRO A 432 43.69 16.55 5.39
C PRO A 432 43.26 16.06 4.00
N ASP A 433 41.95 15.87 3.79
CA ASP A 433 41.38 15.41 2.54
C ASP A 433 39.98 16.01 2.30
N ASP A 434 39.49 15.89 1.07
CA ASP A 434 38.22 16.46 0.67
C ASP A 434 37.02 15.79 1.38
N PHE A 435 37.08 14.48 1.64
CA PHE A 435 35.99 13.77 2.35
C PHE A 435 35.90 14.22 3.80
N THR A 436 37.03 14.43 4.47
CA THR A 436 37.05 15.00 5.83
C THR A 436 36.51 16.44 5.80
N ARG A 437 36.87 17.26 4.83
CA ARG A 437 36.37 18.64 4.67
C ARG A 437 34.85 18.64 4.48
N VAL A 438 34.33 17.80 3.60
CA VAL A 438 32.89 17.66 3.34
C VAL A 438 32.15 17.20 4.60
N THR A 439 32.69 16.22 5.34
CA THR A 439 32.12 15.72 6.58
C THR A 439 32.03 16.79 7.67
N LEU A 440 33.09 17.59 7.84
CA LEU A 440 33.11 18.70 8.80
C LEU A 440 32.09 19.80 8.41
N LYS A 441 31.94 20.09 7.12
CA LYS A 441 30.89 21.02 6.64
C LYS A 441 29.49 20.49 6.92
N ALA A 442 29.25 19.18 6.72
CA ALA A 442 27.99 18.56 7.06
C ALA A 442 27.70 18.56 8.57
N LEU A 443 28.73 18.36 9.39
CA LEU A 443 28.64 18.43 10.87
C LEU A 443 28.31 19.86 11.34
N ALA A 444 28.86 20.87 10.68
CA ALA A 444 28.59 22.28 10.98
C ALA A 444 27.18 22.75 10.57
N ALA A 445 26.48 22.01 9.72
CA ALA A 445 25.15 22.38 9.25
C ALA A 445 24.09 22.09 10.31
N LYS A 446 23.32 23.10 10.71
CA LYS A 446 22.23 22.94 11.67
C LYS A 446 20.89 22.57 11.01
N ASP A 447 20.65 23.07 9.82
CA ASP A 447 19.39 22.84 9.10
C ASP A 447 19.54 21.72 8.07
N PHE A 448 20.37 21.89 7.05
CA PHE A 448 20.66 20.89 6.03
C PHE A 448 22.01 21.16 5.33
N PHE A 449 22.54 20.13 4.71
CA PHE A 449 23.74 20.17 3.88
C PHE A 449 23.48 19.42 2.57
N LEU A 450 23.83 20.03 1.44
CA LEU A 450 23.69 19.43 0.11
C LEU A 450 25.05 19.00 -0.42
N LEU A 451 25.23 17.71 -0.69
CA LEU A 451 26.41 17.14 -1.31
C LEU A 451 26.09 16.71 -2.74
N VAL A 452 26.62 17.42 -3.72
CA VAL A 452 26.49 17.09 -5.14
C VAL A 452 27.77 16.40 -5.63
N GLY A 453 27.61 15.28 -6.32
CA GLY A 453 28.73 14.56 -6.92
C GLY A 453 28.26 13.63 -8.03
N PRO A 454 28.94 13.60 -9.19
CA PRO A 454 28.67 12.66 -10.27
C PRO A 454 28.75 11.18 -9.82
N PRO A 455 28.29 10.22 -10.62
CA PRO A 455 28.51 8.80 -10.38
C PRO A 455 30.01 8.49 -10.26
N GLY A 456 30.36 7.55 -9.37
CA GLY A 456 31.76 7.14 -9.16
C GLY A 456 32.64 8.04 -8.29
N THR A 457 32.16 9.20 -7.82
CA THR A 457 32.96 10.15 -6.99
C THR A 457 33.08 9.74 -5.51
N GLY A 458 32.61 8.56 -5.12
CA GLY A 458 32.73 8.08 -3.73
C GLY A 458 31.69 8.65 -2.75
N LYS A 459 30.54 9.16 -3.22
CA LYS A 459 29.49 9.69 -2.34
C LYS A 459 29.07 8.70 -1.25
N THR A 460 28.80 7.44 -1.61
CA THR A 460 28.35 6.40 -0.67
C THR A 460 29.54 5.72 0.00
N SER A 461 30.52 5.26 -0.77
CA SER A 461 31.63 4.45 -0.26
C SER A 461 32.64 5.23 0.60
N CYS A 462 32.77 6.54 0.38
CA CYS A 462 33.72 7.38 1.10
C CYS A 462 33.03 8.48 1.92
N ALA A 463 32.31 9.41 1.28
CA ALA A 463 31.74 10.57 1.98
C ALA A 463 30.68 10.16 3.04
N LEU A 464 29.65 9.38 2.64
CA LEU A 464 28.60 8.94 3.54
C LEU A 464 29.19 8.07 4.67
N LYS A 465 30.08 7.13 4.34
CA LYS A 465 30.78 6.30 5.34
C LYS A 465 31.47 7.17 6.38
N LYS A 466 32.27 8.16 5.95
CA LYS A 466 32.98 9.08 6.83
C LYS A 466 32.04 9.93 7.69
N MET A 467 30.92 10.39 7.12
CA MET A 467 29.89 11.10 7.88
C MET A 467 29.29 10.20 8.97
N VAL A 468 28.95 8.95 8.65
CA VAL A 468 28.42 7.99 9.66
C VAL A 468 29.44 7.73 10.76
N GLU A 469 30.72 7.49 10.41
CA GLU A 469 31.80 7.31 11.38
C GLU A 469 31.89 8.52 12.33
N THR A 470 31.87 9.73 11.79
CA THR A 470 32.01 10.96 12.57
C THR A 470 30.79 11.23 13.44
N PHE A 471 29.59 11.16 12.87
CA PHE A 471 28.34 11.45 13.59
C PHE A 471 28.01 10.40 14.65
N HIS A 472 28.38 9.14 14.41
CA HIS A 472 28.21 8.07 15.39
C HIS A 472 29.08 8.22 16.64
N CYS A 473 30.21 8.95 16.54
CA CYS A 473 31.03 9.28 17.70
C CYS A 473 30.31 10.20 18.69
N GLU A 474 29.35 10.99 18.23
CA GLU A 474 28.50 11.85 19.08
C GLU A 474 27.45 10.99 19.80
N ALA A 475 27.54 10.88 21.12
CA ALA A 475 26.80 9.91 21.93
C ALA A 475 25.26 10.03 21.82
N GLN A 476 24.75 11.21 21.50
CA GLN A 476 23.30 11.48 21.40
C GLN A 476 22.76 11.47 19.95
N THR A 477 23.61 11.30 18.96
CA THR A 477 23.21 11.41 17.55
C THR A 477 22.53 10.13 17.09
N GLN A 478 21.33 10.29 16.53
CA GLN A 478 20.62 9.24 15.78
C GLN A 478 20.79 9.50 14.28
N ILE A 479 21.07 8.47 13.52
CA ILE A 479 21.32 8.53 12.08
C ILE A 479 20.27 7.74 11.34
N LEU A 480 19.54 8.40 10.44
CA LEU A 480 18.61 7.75 9.52
C LEU A 480 19.13 7.90 8.09
N LEU A 481 19.43 6.78 7.45
CA LEU A 481 19.92 6.70 6.08
C LEU A 481 18.81 6.23 5.15
N LEU A 482 18.49 7.02 4.14
CA LEU A 482 17.40 6.76 3.22
C LEU A 482 17.88 6.74 1.77
N SER A 483 17.32 5.83 0.98
CA SER A 483 17.51 5.80 -0.47
C SER A 483 16.23 5.38 -1.19
N TYR A 484 16.14 5.73 -2.48
CA TYR A 484 14.94 5.44 -3.29
C TYR A 484 14.83 3.98 -3.74
N THR A 485 15.96 3.26 -3.84
CA THR A 485 15.97 1.87 -4.31
C THR A 485 16.58 0.93 -3.28
N ASN A 486 16.09 -0.29 -3.21
CA ASN A 486 16.64 -1.33 -2.33
C ASN A 486 18.13 -1.60 -2.62
N ARG A 487 18.53 -1.61 -3.89
CA ARG A 487 19.94 -1.76 -4.27
C ARG A 487 20.82 -0.65 -3.68
N ALA A 488 20.36 0.60 -3.70
CA ALA A 488 21.10 1.69 -3.09
C ALA A 488 21.11 1.60 -1.55
N VAL A 489 20.04 1.07 -0.94
CA VAL A 489 20.03 0.74 0.51
C VAL A 489 21.07 -0.33 0.82
N ASP A 490 21.20 -1.38 0.01
CA ASP A 490 22.21 -2.42 0.20
C ASP A 490 23.64 -1.89 0.02
N GLU A 491 23.87 -0.97 -0.92
CA GLU A 491 25.16 -0.28 -1.05
C GLU A 491 25.50 0.60 0.18
N ILE A 492 24.49 1.22 0.80
CA ILE A 492 24.65 1.92 2.07
C ILE A 492 25.01 0.93 3.19
N CYS A 493 24.29 -0.19 3.31
CA CYS A 493 24.60 -1.24 4.27
C CYS A 493 26.03 -1.75 4.11
N LYS A 494 26.49 -1.98 2.88
CA LYS A 494 27.86 -2.36 2.55
C LYS A 494 28.89 -1.34 3.03
N ALA A 495 28.62 -0.05 2.79
CA ALA A 495 29.51 1.02 3.25
C ALA A 495 29.63 1.05 4.78
N ILE A 496 28.49 0.94 5.49
CA ILE A 496 28.47 0.97 6.97
C ILE A 496 29.12 -0.27 7.56
N SER A 497 28.86 -1.46 7.04
CA SER A 497 29.46 -2.72 7.53
C SER A 497 30.99 -2.74 7.39
N SER A 498 31.55 -1.86 6.57
CA SER A 498 33.01 -1.70 6.41
C SER A 498 33.64 -0.76 7.45
N ILE A 499 32.86 -0.09 8.31
CA ILE A 499 33.35 0.78 9.39
C ILE A 499 34.02 -0.06 10.48
N ARG A 500 35.12 0.45 11.04
CA ARG A 500 35.82 -0.20 12.15
C ARG A 500 36.14 0.84 13.25
N PRO A 501 35.87 0.56 14.56
CA PRO A 501 35.18 -0.65 15.03
C PRO A 501 33.77 -0.77 14.45
N GLU A 502 33.25 -2.00 14.44
CA GLU A 502 31.94 -2.30 13.87
C GLU A 502 30.82 -1.49 14.54
N VAL A 503 29.93 -0.94 13.72
CA VAL A 503 28.79 -0.16 14.18
C VAL A 503 27.50 -0.97 14.03
N ASP A 504 26.65 -0.89 15.05
CA ASP A 504 25.35 -1.53 15.06
C ASP A 504 24.33 -0.71 14.26
N PHE A 505 23.61 -1.34 13.33
CA PHE A 505 22.55 -0.69 12.56
C PHE A 505 21.38 -1.63 12.28
N ILE A 506 20.22 -1.06 12.08
CA ILE A 506 18.99 -1.77 11.71
C ILE A 506 18.60 -1.39 10.29
N ARG A 507 18.36 -2.41 9.44
CA ARG A 507 17.78 -2.24 8.12
C ARG A 507 16.26 -2.40 8.20
N VAL A 508 15.52 -1.40 7.72
CA VAL A 508 14.06 -1.45 7.61
C VAL A 508 13.70 -1.77 6.17
N GLY A 509 12.94 -2.83 5.96
CA GLY A 509 12.53 -3.29 4.63
C GLY A 509 12.14 -4.76 4.63
N SER A 510 11.69 -5.25 3.49
CA SER A 510 11.28 -6.64 3.29
C SER A 510 12.50 -7.55 3.04
N GLU A 511 12.42 -8.79 3.51
CA GLU A 511 13.43 -9.83 3.23
C GLU A 511 13.62 -10.05 1.73
N LEU A 512 12.55 -10.00 0.94
CA LEU A 512 12.57 -10.21 -0.51
C LEU A 512 13.32 -9.12 -1.28
N SER A 513 13.42 -7.92 -0.69
CA SER A 513 14.09 -6.77 -1.27
C SER A 513 15.44 -6.45 -0.65
N CYS A 514 15.97 -7.36 0.18
CA CYS A 514 17.23 -7.23 0.90
C CYS A 514 18.26 -8.23 0.39
N ASP A 515 19.47 -7.75 0.12
CA ASP A 515 20.61 -8.62 -0.17
C ASP A 515 20.82 -9.60 1.01
N GLU A 516 21.10 -10.85 0.70
CA GLU A 516 21.27 -11.93 1.68
C GLU A 516 22.32 -11.60 2.75
N ALA A 517 23.38 -10.90 2.36
CA ALA A 517 24.45 -10.48 3.25
C ALA A 517 23.97 -9.57 4.41
N TYR A 518 22.85 -8.87 4.23
CA TYR A 518 22.33 -7.88 5.22
C TYR A 518 20.99 -8.29 5.84
N ARG A 519 20.46 -9.48 5.52
CA ARG A 519 19.18 -9.96 6.08
C ARG A 519 19.20 -10.05 7.61
N HIS A 520 20.34 -10.34 8.22
CA HIS A 520 20.48 -10.40 9.67
C HIS A 520 20.28 -9.03 10.35
N HIS A 521 20.50 -7.91 9.64
CA HIS A 521 20.20 -6.55 10.12
C HIS A 521 18.74 -6.13 9.92
N LEU A 522 17.90 -6.95 9.24
CA LEU A 522 16.49 -6.62 9.09
C LEU A 522 15.82 -6.51 10.45
N ILE A 523 15.00 -5.47 10.63
CA ILE A 523 14.31 -5.19 11.87
C ILE A 523 13.49 -6.40 12.37
N GLU A 524 12.85 -7.16 11.45
CA GLU A 524 12.11 -8.37 11.79
C GLU A 524 13.01 -9.46 12.39
N ASN A 525 14.20 -9.65 11.83
CA ASN A 525 15.18 -10.63 12.31
C ASN A 525 15.79 -10.19 13.63
N GLU A 526 16.13 -8.91 13.78
CA GLU A 526 16.64 -8.32 15.02
C GLU A 526 15.63 -8.43 16.17
N LEU A 527 14.34 -8.35 15.89
CA LEU A 527 13.27 -8.44 16.86
C LEU A 527 12.71 -9.86 17.04
N SER A 528 13.18 -10.83 16.28
CA SER A 528 12.66 -12.22 16.30
C SER A 528 12.77 -12.90 17.66
N LEU A 529 13.76 -12.54 18.44
CA LEU A 529 14.00 -13.05 19.80
C LEU A 529 13.24 -12.30 20.87
N CYS A 530 12.68 -11.12 20.57
CA CYS A 530 11.92 -10.34 21.53
C CYS A 530 10.56 -11.00 21.81
N THR A 531 10.25 -11.16 23.09
CA THR A 531 8.99 -11.75 23.55
C THR A 531 8.05 -10.72 24.18
N ARG A 532 8.59 -9.55 24.54
CA ARG A 532 7.89 -8.46 25.21
C ARG A 532 8.06 -7.15 24.47
N ARG A 533 7.04 -6.32 24.55
CA ARG A 533 7.04 -4.98 23.95
C ARG A 533 8.17 -4.08 24.48
N SER A 534 8.52 -4.19 25.78
CA SER A 534 9.64 -3.46 26.36
C SER A 534 10.98 -3.84 25.72
N GLU A 535 11.19 -5.13 25.44
CA GLU A 535 12.42 -5.63 24.78
C GLU A 535 12.56 -5.06 23.37
N VAL A 536 11.43 -5.00 22.63
CA VAL A 536 11.40 -4.35 21.31
C VAL A 536 11.74 -2.87 21.40
N ALA A 537 11.12 -2.14 22.33
CA ALA A 537 11.38 -0.73 22.53
C ALA A 537 12.84 -0.46 22.94
N GLU A 538 13.40 -1.28 23.83
CA GLU A 538 14.80 -1.20 24.27
C GLU A 538 15.76 -1.49 23.10
N ARG A 539 15.51 -2.52 22.28
CA ARG A 539 16.35 -2.83 21.11
C ARG A 539 16.37 -1.69 20.10
N ILE A 540 15.19 -1.12 19.79
CA ILE A 540 15.07 0.03 18.89
C ILE A 540 15.78 1.26 19.49
N ALA A 541 15.57 1.56 20.76
CA ALA A 541 16.18 2.72 21.43
C ALA A 541 17.70 2.61 21.54
N ARG A 542 18.24 1.39 21.64
CA ARG A 542 19.69 1.15 21.70
C ARG A 542 20.37 1.34 20.35
N CYS A 543 19.68 1.05 19.25
CA CYS A 543 20.22 1.27 17.92
C CYS A 543 20.17 2.75 17.55
N ARG A 544 21.28 3.28 17.05
CA ARG A 544 21.40 4.68 16.65
C ARG A 544 21.46 4.89 15.13
N ILE A 545 21.62 3.83 14.36
CA ILE A 545 21.72 3.90 12.90
C ILE A 545 20.60 3.06 12.28
N PHE A 546 19.74 3.70 11.49
CA PHE A 546 18.69 3.06 10.75
C PHE A 546 18.90 3.28 9.26
N VAL A 547 18.72 2.22 8.47
CA VAL A 547 18.85 2.26 7.01
C VAL A 547 17.55 1.78 6.39
N ALA A 548 16.95 2.58 5.52
CA ALA A 548 15.66 2.26 4.93
C ALA A 548 15.54 2.73 3.48
N GLN A 549 14.63 2.09 2.75
CA GLN A 549 14.15 2.67 1.50
C GLN A 549 13.19 3.80 1.82
N LEU A 550 13.29 4.90 1.07
CA LEU A 550 12.31 5.97 1.12
C LEU A 550 11.02 5.48 0.44
N LEU A 551 10.27 4.66 1.15
CA LEU A 551 8.91 4.29 0.76
C LEU A 551 7.92 5.19 1.50
N PRO A 552 6.80 5.53 0.86
CA PRO A 552 5.67 6.05 1.58
C PRO A 552 5.26 5.02 2.63
N SER A 553 5.34 5.37 3.91
CA SER A 553 4.93 4.45 4.96
C SER A 553 3.46 4.07 4.75
N PRO A 554 3.10 2.79 4.80
CA PRO A 554 1.71 2.41 4.96
C PRO A 554 1.32 2.83 6.37
N GLU A 555 0.83 4.07 6.53
CA GLU A 555 0.14 4.42 7.77
C GLU A 555 -1.04 3.47 7.90
N ASN A 556 -1.00 2.70 8.96
CA ASN A 556 -2.15 1.94 9.42
C ASN A 556 -3.28 2.97 9.67
N PRO A 557 -4.38 2.99 8.90
CA PRO A 557 -5.41 4.03 9.00
C PRO A 557 -6.12 4.06 10.36
N ASN A 558 -5.75 3.17 11.27
CA ASN A 558 -6.31 3.03 12.60
C ASN A 558 -5.45 3.66 13.73
N CYS A 559 -4.32 4.29 13.43
CA CYS A 559 -3.49 4.97 14.44
C CYS A 559 -3.68 6.47 14.52
N SER A 560 -4.61 7.08 13.78
CA SER A 560 -5.03 8.47 13.92
C SER A 560 -6.46 8.49 14.48
N ALA A 561 -6.58 8.50 15.80
CA ALA A 561 -7.75 8.96 16.51
C ALA A 561 -7.47 10.35 17.09
#